data_ec06be9b1ea51c6546bd98f6bddd91e3
#
_entry.id   ec06be9b1ea51c6546bd98f6bddd91e3
#
_cell.length_a   1.000
_cell.length_b   1.000
_cell.length_c   1.000
_cell.angle_alpha   90.00
_cell.angle_beta   90.00
_cell.angle_gamma   90.00
#
_symmetry.space_group_name_H-M   'P 1'
#
loop_
_entity.id
_entity.type
_entity.pdbx_description
1 polymer ?
#
loop_
_entity_poly.entity_id
_entity_poly.type
_entity_poly.pdbx_seq_one_letter_code
_entity_poly.pdbx_strand_id
1 'polypeptide(L)'
;MIIEILKALLEGIVEGITEWLPISSTGHMILIDEFVKLQVSDQFLALFLVVIQIGAILAVIIMYFHKLNPFSFKKTPAQRKSTWRLWGMVVIGCIPAAVFGFALDDWVNEHFYNKVCVAAMLILYGIIFIVLERRNHRRFQEARAGLAFSGPRPRGKHARVDAQAHATSEQLDARAEEQLFKITDVDDIDWKTALKIGLFQVLAIIPGTSRSGATIIGGMLTGCSRTAAAEFTFFLAIPVMLGWGAVKAAKFVLAGVAMTTTEIAVLVTGVVSAFVMSIISIKFLMGYIKKNDFTAFGIYRIIVGVLVLAYFAFETMGMLP
;
A
#
# COMPACT_ATOMS: atom_id res chain seq x y z
N MET A 1 18.31 24.73 -12.58
CA MET A 1 18.78 23.32 -12.58
C MET A 1 18.95 22.74 -11.18
N ILE A 2 19.89 23.23 -10.33
CA ILE A 2 20.13 22.65 -8.99
C ILE A 2 18.87 22.66 -8.11
N ILE A 3 18.12 23.75 -8.08
CA ILE A 3 16.87 23.87 -7.31
C ILE A 3 15.85 22.83 -7.77
N GLU A 4 15.66 22.62 -9.08
CA GLU A 4 14.70 21.63 -9.60
C GLU A 4 15.13 20.19 -9.27
N ILE A 5 16.45 19.91 -9.25
CA ILE A 5 16.99 18.63 -8.80
C ILE A 5 16.71 18.41 -7.31
N LEU A 6 16.84 19.43 -6.46
CA LEU A 6 16.52 19.33 -5.03
C LEU A 6 15.02 19.11 -4.80
N LYS A 7 14.16 19.77 -5.56
CA LYS A 7 12.71 19.54 -5.54
C LYS A 7 12.37 18.10 -5.94
N ALA A 8 12.95 17.62 -7.05
CA ALA A 8 12.76 16.25 -7.52
C ALA A 8 13.26 15.21 -6.51
N LEU A 9 14.37 15.50 -5.81
CA LEU A 9 14.85 14.67 -4.72
C LEU A 9 13.81 14.56 -3.59
N LEU A 10 13.23 15.70 -3.19
CA LEU A 10 12.18 15.72 -2.16
C LEU A 10 10.94 14.96 -2.61
N GLU A 11 10.45 15.19 -3.82
CA GLU A 11 9.28 14.50 -4.36
C GLU A 11 9.50 12.99 -4.47
N GLY A 12 10.68 12.55 -4.93
CA GLY A 12 11.02 11.14 -4.96
C GLY A 12 11.14 10.51 -3.56
N ILE A 13 11.66 11.24 -2.56
CA ILE A 13 11.68 10.79 -1.16
C ILE A 13 10.25 10.59 -0.66
N VAL A 14 9.38 11.55 -0.88
CA VAL A 14 7.99 11.49 -0.41
C VAL A 14 7.23 10.38 -1.13
N GLU A 15 7.36 10.24 -2.44
CA GLU A 15 6.77 9.14 -3.20
C GLU A 15 7.22 7.79 -2.66
N GLY A 16 8.54 7.60 -2.48
CA GLY A 16 9.10 6.35 -1.97
C GLY A 16 8.66 5.99 -0.55
N ILE A 17 8.35 7.00 0.28
CA ILE A 17 7.79 6.78 1.63
C ILE A 17 6.31 6.45 1.54
N THR A 18 5.55 7.27 0.85
CA THR A 18 4.09 7.30 0.97
C THR A 18 3.38 6.28 0.08
N GLU A 19 4.04 5.75 -0.94
CA GLU A 19 3.46 4.76 -1.85
C GLU A 19 3.22 3.41 -1.15
N TRP A 20 4.16 2.98 -0.33
CA TRP A 20 4.08 1.67 0.35
C TRP A 20 3.33 1.73 1.68
N LEU A 21 3.44 2.85 2.38
CA LEU A 21 2.66 3.08 3.59
C LEU A 21 1.19 3.37 3.21
N PRO A 22 0.22 2.87 3.98
CA PRO A 22 -1.20 3.09 3.64
C PRO A 22 -1.66 4.51 4.00
N ILE A 23 -0.93 5.55 3.52
CA ILE A 23 -1.15 6.98 3.88
C ILE A 23 -1.50 7.89 2.70
N SER A 24 -1.53 7.36 1.47
CA SER A 24 -1.85 8.06 0.21
C SER A 24 -0.72 8.92 -0.35
N SER A 25 0.07 8.36 -1.26
CA SER A 25 1.11 9.09 -2.01
C SER A 25 0.53 10.28 -2.79
N THR A 26 -0.57 10.07 -3.52
CA THR A 26 -1.25 11.14 -4.26
C THR A 26 -1.62 12.32 -3.36
N GLY A 27 -2.15 12.05 -2.15
CA GLY A 27 -2.49 13.11 -1.21
C GLY A 27 -1.28 13.93 -0.77
N HIS A 28 -0.13 13.28 -0.56
CA HIS A 28 1.11 13.95 -0.17
C HIS A 28 1.75 14.70 -1.33
N MET A 29 1.71 14.13 -2.55
CA MET A 29 2.24 14.80 -3.73
C MET A 29 1.47 16.09 -4.05
N ILE A 30 0.12 16.09 -3.93
CA ILE A 30 -0.69 17.31 -4.09
C ILE A 30 -0.30 18.37 -3.05
N LEU A 31 -0.04 17.97 -1.79
CA LEU A 31 0.40 18.90 -0.76
C LEU A 31 1.80 19.47 -1.05
N ILE A 32 2.72 18.64 -1.50
CA ILE A 32 4.08 19.08 -1.79
C ILE A 32 4.09 20.00 -2.99
N ASP A 33 3.35 19.67 -4.05
CA ASP A 33 3.25 20.52 -5.25
C ASP A 33 2.74 21.93 -4.94
N GLU A 34 1.93 22.10 -3.88
CA GLU A 34 1.51 23.43 -3.43
C GLU A 34 2.69 24.32 -2.97
N PHE A 35 3.70 23.72 -2.31
CA PHE A 35 4.84 24.44 -1.75
C PHE A 35 6.11 24.33 -2.61
N VAL A 36 6.25 23.26 -3.37
CA VAL A 36 7.48 22.87 -4.05
C VAL A 36 7.20 22.59 -5.52
N LYS A 37 6.66 23.59 -6.24
CA LYS A 37 6.34 23.46 -7.68
C LYS A 37 7.60 23.27 -8.51
N LEU A 38 7.67 22.16 -9.26
CA LEU A 38 8.68 21.95 -10.29
C LEU A 38 8.47 22.92 -11.45
N GLN A 39 9.52 23.63 -11.84
CA GLN A 39 9.50 24.54 -13.00
C GLN A 39 9.84 23.77 -14.27
N VAL A 40 8.90 22.94 -14.73
CA VAL A 40 9.01 22.05 -15.89
C VAL A 40 7.72 22.16 -16.71
N SER A 41 7.70 21.59 -17.93
CA SER A 41 6.47 21.57 -18.72
C SER A 41 5.41 20.64 -18.08
N ASP A 42 4.12 21.00 -18.24
CA ASP A 42 3.00 20.19 -17.72
C ASP A 42 3.04 18.74 -18.25
N GLN A 43 3.46 18.58 -19.51
CA GLN A 43 3.61 17.26 -20.12
C GLN A 43 4.71 16.45 -19.45
N PHE A 44 5.84 17.10 -19.14
CA PHE A 44 6.93 16.45 -18.41
C PHE A 44 6.53 16.16 -16.96
N LEU A 45 5.86 17.07 -16.26
CA LEU A 45 5.39 16.85 -14.90
C LEU A 45 4.47 15.62 -14.83
N ALA A 46 3.52 15.50 -15.76
CA ALA A 46 2.65 14.34 -15.86
C ALA A 46 3.41 13.02 -16.09
N LEU A 47 4.50 13.06 -16.86
CA LEU A 47 5.41 11.92 -17.04
C LEU A 47 6.20 11.65 -15.75
N PHE A 48 6.77 12.68 -15.15
CA PHE A 48 7.61 12.58 -13.96
C PHE A 48 6.90 11.89 -12.79
N LEU A 49 5.68 12.33 -12.47
CA LEU A 49 4.87 11.76 -11.37
C LEU A 49 4.60 10.26 -11.55
N VAL A 50 4.52 9.78 -12.79
CA VAL A 50 4.30 8.36 -13.06
C VAL A 50 5.61 7.58 -13.10
N VAL A 51 6.69 8.18 -13.62
CA VAL A 51 7.98 7.49 -13.75
C VAL A 51 8.68 7.35 -12.40
N ILE A 52 8.50 8.27 -11.44
CA ILE A 52 9.02 8.08 -10.07
C ILE A 52 8.36 6.87 -9.39
N GLN A 53 7.10 6.55 -9.70
CA GLN A 53 6.44 5.32 -9.24
C GLN A 53 7.12 4.06 -9.79
N ILE A 54 7.66 4.11 -11.02
CA ILE A 54 8.45 3.00 -11.56
C ILE A 54 9.72 2.79 -10.72
N GLY A 55 10.35 3.87 -10.24
CA GLY A 55 11.44 3.80 -9.26
C GLY A 55 11.02 3.04 -8.00
N ALA A 56 9.86 3.39 -7.47
CA ALA A 56 9.30 2.72 -6.29
C ALA A 56 9.01 1.23 -6.55
N ILE A 57 8.44 0.86 -7.69
CA ILE A 57 8.16 -0.53 -8.08
C ILE A 57 9.44 -1.37 -8.23
N LEU A 58 10.52 -0.80 -8.76
CA LEU A 58 11.80 -1.48 -8.86
C LEU A 58 12.30 -1.96 -7.49
N ALA A 59 12.02 -1.23 -6.40
CA ALA A 59 12.34 -1.65 -5.05
C ALA A 59 11.63 -2.97 -4.68
N VAL A 60 10.34 -3.12 -4.98
CA VAL A 60 9.61 -4.36 -4.75
C VAL A 60 10.17 -5.50 -5.58
N ILE A 61 10.39 -5.27 -6.87
CA ILE A 61 10.92 -6.31 -7.77
C ILE A 61 12.26 -6.82 -7.27
N ILE A 62 13.15 -5.93 -6.83
CA ILE A 62 14.48 -6.31 -6.32
C ILE A 62 14.37 -7.00 -4.96
N MET A 63 13.60 -6.46 -4.03
CA MET A 63 13.47 -7.03 -2.67
C MET A 63 12.81 -8.41 -2.68
N TYR A 64 11.82 -8.61 -3.53
CA TYR A 64 11.08 -9.86 -3.65
C TYR A 64 11.47 -10.67 -4.88
N PHE A 65 12.66 -10.40 -5.47
CA PHE A 65 13.09 -11.01 -6.72
C PHE A 65 13.02 -12.54 -6.68
N HIS A 66 13.50 -13.17 -5.59
CA HIS A 66 13.44 -14.63 -5.45
C HIS A 66 12.00 -15.17 -5.38
N LYS A 67 11.10 -14.47 -4.71
CA LYS A 67 9.68 -14.86 -4.62
C LYS A 67 8.97 -14.69 -5.97
N LEU A 68 9.24 -13.61 -6.68
CA LEU A 68 8.57 -13.22 -7.91
C LEU A 68 9.12 -13.87 -9.18
N ASN A 69 10.38 -14.34 -9.17
CA ASN A 69 11.02 -14.92 -10.36
C ASN A 69 10.66 -16.40 -10.56
N PRO A 70 9.80 -16.77 -11.53
CA PRO A 70 9.43 -18.16 -11.80
C PRO A 70 10.51 -18.92 -12.56
N PHE A 71 11.48 -18.23 -13.17
CA PHE A 71 12.52 -18.82 -14.01
C PHE A 71 13.80 -19.17 -13.21
N SER A 72 13.82 -18.94 -11.89
CA SER A 72 14.98 -19.18 -11.07
C SER A 72 15.39 -20.66 -11.10
N PHE A 73 16.64 -20.94 -11.46
CA PHE A 73 17.20 -22.30 -11.45
C PHE A 73 17.34 -22.88 -10.03
N LYS A 74 17.31 -22.02 -9.00
CA LYS A 74 17.39 -22.43 -7.60
C LYS A 74 16.05 -22.93 -7.03
N LYS A 75 14.93 -22.73 -7.75
CA LYS A 75 13.60 -23.15 -7.33
C LYS A 75 13.29 -24.57 -7.76
N THR A 76 12.65 -25.34 -6.86
CA THR A 76 12.04 -26.63 -7.19
C THR A 76 10.85 -26.46 -8.15
N PRO A 77 10.43 -27.51 -8.88
CA PRO A 77 9.23 -27.43 -9.73
C PRO A 77 7.97 -26.98 -8.97
N ALA A 78 7.80 -27.43 -7.71
CA ALA A 78 6.70 -27.01 -6.85
C ALA A 78 6.75 -25.50 -6.53
N GLN A 79 7.91 -24.98 -6.19
CA GLN A 79 8.10 -23.55 -5.94
C GLN A 79 7.88 -22.68 -7.18
N ARG A 80 8.29 -23.17 -8.37
CA ARG A 80 7.99 -22.46 -9.64
C ARG A 80 6.48 -22.42 -9.90
N LYS A 81 5.77 -23.54 -9.66
CA LYS A 81 4.31 -23.62 -9.79
C LYS A 81 3.62 -22.65 -8.82
N SER A 82 4.08 -22.53 -7.55
CA SER A 82 3.57 -21.56 -6.59
C SER A 82 3.79 -20.14 -7.08
N THR A 83 4.97 -19.81 -7.61
CA THR A 83 5.24 -18.47 -8.17
C THR A 83 4.33 -18.14 -9.35
N TRP A 84 4.07 -19.06 -10.28
CA TRP A 84 3.12 -18.84 -11.37
C TRP A 84 1.69 -18.69 -10.88
N ARG A 85 1.29 -19.47 -9.85
CA ARG A 85 0.00 -19.29 -9.19
C ARG A 85 -0.13 -17.90 -8.57
N LEU A 86 0.89 -17.43 -7.86
CA LEU A 86 0.93 -16.09 -7.30
C LEU A 86 0.73 -15.01 -8.38
N TRP A 87 1.44 -15.11 -9.50
CA TRP A 87 1.25 -14.20 -10.63
C TRP A 87 -0.15 -14.27 -11.21
N GLY A 88 -0.74 -15.46 -11.30
CA GLY A 88 -2.14 -15.64 -11.69
C GLY A 88 -3.10 -14.89 -10.75
N MET A 89 -2.87 -14.96 -9.43
CA MET A 89 -3.67 -14.23 -8.44
C MET A 89 -3.47 -12.70 -8.55
N VAL A 90 -2.24 -12.26 -8.78
CA VAL A 90 -1.93 -10.83 -9.04
C VAL A 90 -2.68 -10.33 -10.27
N VAL A 91 -2.67 -11.07 -11.37
CA VAL A 91 -3.41 -10.69 -12.59
C VAL A 91 -4.91 -10.62 -12.30
N ILE A 92 -5.49 -11.63 -11.63
CA ILE A 92 -6.92 -11.62 -11.26
C ILE A 92 -7.25 -10.40 -10.40
N GLY A 93 -6.41 -10.06 -9.43
CA GLY A 93 -6.59 -8.89 -8.58
C GLY A 93 -6.47 -7.55 -9.33
N CYS A 94 -5.78 -7.52 -10.47
CA CYS A 94 -5.67 -6.30 -11.29
C CYS A 94 -6.87 -6.08 -12.22
N ILE A 95 -7.61 -7.15 -12.57
CA ILE A 95 -8.73 -7.06 -13.53
C ILE A 95 -9.77 -6.01 -13.14
N PRO A 96 -10.32 -5.98 -11.91
CA PRO A 96 -11.32 -4.98 -11.54
C PRO A 96 -10.81 -3.54 -11.71
N ALA A 97 -9.59 -3.27 -11.22
CA ALA A 97 -9.00 -1.93 -11.31
C ALA A 97 -8.72 -1.52 -12.78
N ALA A 98 -8.32 -2.46 -13.63
CA ALA A 98 -8.15 -2.19 -15.05
C ALA A 98 -9.48 -1.85 -15.73
N VAL A 99 -10.52 -2.69 -15.52
CA VAL A 99 -11.85 -2.48 -16.14
C VAL A 99 -12.47 -1.15 -15.70
N PHE A 100 -12.54 -0.91 -14.40
CA PHE A 100 -13.16 0.31 -13.86
C PHE A 100 -12.25 1.53 -14.04
N GLY A 101 -10.93 1.37 -13.98
CA GLY A 101 -9.98 2.45 -14.24
C GLY A 101 -10.14 3.01 -15.64
N PHE A 102 -10.11 2.17 -16.67
CA PHE A 102 -10.33 2.63 -18.05
C PHE A 102 -11.73 3.21 -18.29
N ALA A 103 -12.75 2.70 -17.59
CA ALA A 103 -14.11 3.15 -17.80
C ALA A 103 -14.46 4.46 -17.06
N LEU A 104 -13.82 4.72 -15.93
CA LEU A 104 -14.21 5.79 -14.99
C LEU A 104 -13.14 6.85 -14.78
N ASP A 105 -11.91 6.70 -15.31
CA ASP A 105 -10.78 7.60 -15.05
C ASP A 105 -11.13 9.07 -15.36
N ASP A 106 -11.61 9.34 -16.56
CA ASP A 106 -11.94 10.70 -16.99
C ASP A 106 -13.06 11.30 -16.11
N TRP A 107 -14.12 10.53 -15.84
CA TRP A 107 -15.24 10.99 -15.01
C TRP A 107 -14.82 11.25 -13.56
N VAL A 108 -13.99 10.37 -12.98
CA VAL A 108 -13.49 10.53 -11.61
C VAL A 108 -12.54 11.74 -11.54
N ASN A 109 -11.66 11.90 -12.52
CA ASN A 109 -10.76 13.05 -12.56
C ASN A 109 -11.53 14.37 -12.63
N GLU A 110 -12.60 14.46 -13.44
CA GLU A 110 -13.42 15.66 -13.56
C GLU A 110 -14.17 16.00 -12.25
N HIS A 111 -14.67 14.99 -11.51
CA HIS A 111 -15.57 15.23 -10.38
C HIS A 111 -14.87 15.15 -9.01
N PHE A 112 -13.85 14.33 -8.87
CA PHE A 112 -13.21 14.00 -7.59
C PHE A 112 -11.76 14.47 -7.44
N TYR A 113 -11.10 14.90 -8.53
CA TYR A 113 -9.72 15.37 -8.45
C TYR A 113 -9.67 16.79 -7.88
N ASN A 114 -10.03 16.92 -6.60
CA ASN A 114 -10.01 18.19 -5.88
C ASN A 114 -9.49 17.99 -4.44
N LYS A 115 -8.97 19.07 -3.88
CA LYS A 115 -8.31 19.11 -2.57
C LYS A 115 -9.23 18.65 -1.42
N VAL A 116 -10.53 18.96 -1.50
CA VAL A 116 -11.52 18.57 -0.48
C VAL A 116 -11.79 17.07 -0.52
N CYS A 117 -11.93 16.49 -1.72
CA CYS A 117 -12.09 15.03 -1.87
C CYS A 117 -10.89 14.27 -1.33
N VAL A 118 -9.67 14.71 -1.66
CA VAL A 118 -8.44 14.11 -1.15
C VAL A 118 -8.42 14.10 0.38
N ALA A 119 -8.71 15.22 1.01
CA ALA A 119 -8.74 15.34 2.47
C ALA A 119 -9.85 14.48 3.10
N ALA A 120 -11.05 14.48 2.51
CA ALA A 120 -12.15 13.65 2.96
C ALA A 120 -11.80 12.16 2.90
N MET A 121 -11.15 11.69 1.81
CA MET A 121 -10.71 10.30 1.67
C MET A 121 -9.58 9.96 2.64
N LEU A 122 -8.65 10.87 2.92
CA LEU A 122 -7.64 10.68 3.96
C LEU A 122 -8.30 10.42 5.31
N ILE A 123 -9.26 11.26 5.71
CA ILE A 123 -9.96 11.13 6.99
C ILE A 123 -10.81 9.84 7.01
N LEU A 124 -11.59 9.58 5.98
CA LEU A 124 -12.47 8.41 5.89
C LEU A 124 -11.68 7.10 6.04
N TYR A 125 -10.63 6.93 5.24
CA TYR A 125 -9.80 5.72 5.30
C TYR A 125 -8.97 5.65 6.58
N GLY A 126 -8.60 6.79 7.17
CA GLY A 126 -8.01 6.84 8.50
C GLY A 126 -8.95 6.26 9.57
N ILE A 127 -10.22 6.66 9.55
CA ILE A 127 -11.27 6.11 10.44
C ILE A 127 -11.48 4.62 10.19
N ILE A 128 -11.56 4.19 8.91
CA ILE A 128 -11.74 2.78 8.55
C ILE A 128 -10.61 1.93 9.11
N PHE A 129 -9.34 2.35 8.99
CA PHE A 129 -8.21 1.64 9.58
C PHE A 129 -8.35 1.47 11.09
N ILE A 130 -8.66 2.54 11.82
CA ILE A 130 -8.81 2.51 13.28
C ILE A 130 -9.97 1.58 13.69
N VAL A 131 -11.11 1.66 13.01
CA VAL A 131 -12.28 0.82 13.32
C VAL A 131 -11.99 -0.65 13.02
N LEU A 132 -11.34 -0.94 11.89
CA LEU A 132 -10.98 -2.30 11.50
C LEU A 132 -10.00 -2.92 12.50
N GLU A 133 -8.96 -2.17 12.91
CA GLU A 133 -7.98 -2.67 13.87
C GLU A 133 -8.55 -2.84 15.27
N ARG A 134 -9.40 -1.92 15.74
CA ARG A 134 -10.13 -2.11 17.01
C ARG A 134 -11.01 -3.36 17.00
N ARG A 135 -11.71 -3.62 15.88
CA ARG A 135 -12.50 -4.84 15.71
C ARG A 135 -11.62 -6.09 15.73
N ASN A 136 -10.50 -6.07 15.01
CA ASN A 136 -9.57 -7.21 14.97
C ASN A 136 -8.93 -7.45 16.34
N HIS A 137 -8.53 -6.40 17.05
CA HIS A 137 -7.99 -6.52 18.40
C HIS A 137 -9.01 -7.17 19.37
N ARG A 138 -10.28 -6.74 19.31
CA ARG A 138 -11.34 -7.35 20.15
C ARG A 138 -11.54 -8.83 19.82
N ARG A 139 -11.61 -9.19 18.53
CA ARG A 139 -11.73 -10.59 18.10
C ARG A 139 -10.53 -11.43 18.51
N PHE A 140 -9.34 -10.87 18.47
CA PHE A 140 -8.11 -11.53 18.92
C PHE A 140 -8.17 -11.83 20.43
N GLN A 141 -8.59 -10.88 21.25
CA GLN A 141 -8.74 -11.07 22.70
C GLN A 141 -9.81 -12.12 23.02
N GLU A 142 -10.93 -12.12 22.31
CA GLU A 142 -12.00 -13.13 22.45
C GLU A 142 -11.48 -14.54 22.08
N ALA A 143 -10.76 -14.69 20.95
CA ALA A 143 -10.17 -15.97 20.55
C ALA A 143 -9.12 -16.46 21.55
N ARG A 144 -8.24 -15.58 22.03
CA ARG A 144 -7.22 -15.88 23.04
C ARG A 144 -7.84 -16.33 24.35
N ALA A 145 -8.87 -15.63 24.83
CA ALA A 145 -9.60 -16.00 26.04
C ALA A 145 -10.27 -17.37 25.90
N GLY A 146 -10.91 -17.65 24.75
CA GLY A 146 -11.51 -18.95 24.45
C GLY A 146 -10.49 -20.11 24.49
N LEU A 147 -9.30 -19.89 23.92
CA LEU A 147 -8.21 -20.88 23.95
C LEU A 147 -7.68 -21.13 25.37
N ALA A 148 -7.56 -20.08 26.19
CA ALA A 148 -7.11 -20.21 27.58
C ALA A 148 -8.12 -21.01 28.45
N PHE A 149 -9.43 -20.91 28.18
CA PHE A 149 -10.49 -21.65 28.86
C PHE A 149 -10.61 -23.11 28.40
N SER A 150 -10.12 -23.44 27.20
CA SER A 150 -10.23 -24.79 26.61
C SER A 150 -9.12 -25.76 27.06
N GLY A 151 -8.23 -25.33 27.94
CA GLY A 151 -7.20 -26.19 28.52
C GLY A 151 -7.82 -27.31 29.38
N PRO A 152 -7.18 -28.49 29.51
CA PRO A 152 -7.69 -29.61 30.28
C PRO A 152 -7.94 -29.19 31.75
N ARG A 153 -9.19 -29.26 32.19
CA ARG A 153 -9.52 -29.05 33.61
C ARG A 153 -8.97 -30.20 34.45
N PRO A 154 -8.18 -29.94 35.50
CA PRO A 154 -7.68 -30.99 36.35
C PRO A 154 -8.89 -31.72 36.99
N ARG A 155 -9.10 -32.98 36.63
CA ARG A 155 -10.05 -33.87 37.24
C ARG A 155 -9.35 -34.64 38.35
N GLY A 156 -9.59 -34.25 39.63
CA GLY A 156 -9.19 -35.04 40.80
C GLY A 156 -8.30 -34.28 41.80
N LYS A 157 -8.55 -34.57 43.13
CA LYS A 157 -7.87 -33.93 44.26
C LYS A 157 -6.37 -34.26 44.43
N HIS A 158 -5.78 -35.07 43.51
CA HIS A 158 -4.39 -35.51 43.54
C HIS A 158 -3.71 -35.42 42.17
N ALA A 159 -4.21 -34.62 41.24
CA ALA A 159 -3.48 -34.39 39.98
C ALA A 159 -2.21 -33.61 40.35
N ARG A 160 -1.06 -34.29 40.28
CA ARG A 160 0.25 -33.60 40.13
C ARG A 160 0.06 -32.63 39.01
N VAL A 161 0.36 -31.34 39.29
CA VAL A 161 0.42 -30.31 38.26
C VAL A 161 1.56 -30.68 37.35
N ASP A 162 1.25 -31.49 36.32
CA ASP A 162 2.17 -31.68 35.21
C ASP A 162 2.31 -30.31 34.55
N ALA A 163 3.46 -29.70 34.80
CA ALA A 163 3.85 -28.36 34.31
C ALA A 163 3.93 -28.26 32.77
N GLN A 164 3.41 -29.27 32.03
CA GLN A 164 3.43 -29.38 30.58
C GLN A 164 2.11 -29.04 29.88
N ALA A 165 1.04 -28.66 30.61
CA ALA A 165 -0.28 -28.48 30.01
C ALA A 165 -0.71 -27.03 29.78
N HIS A 166 0.09 -26.04 30.15
CA HIS A 166 -0.23 -24.62 29.85
C HIS A 166 0.54 -24.18 28.61
N ALA A 167 -0.18 -23.98 27.51
CA ALA A 167 0.37 -23.28 26.35
C ALA A 167 0.99 -21.97 26.83
N THR A 168 2.22 -21.67 26.39
CA THR A 168 2.87 -20.39 26.71
C THR A 168 2.03 -19.24 26.14
N SER A 169 2.17 -18.05 26.71
CA SER A 169 1.48 -16.85 26.19
C SER A 169 1.69 -16.68 24.69
N GLU A 170 2.89 -16.93 24.21
CA GLU A 170 3.27 -16.88 22.80
C GLU A 170 2.55 -17.92 21.95
N GLN A 171 2.37 -19.15 22.45
CA GLN A 171 1.60 -20.19 21.76
C GLN A 171 0.09 -19.88 21.70
N LEU A 172 -0.45 -19.26 22.74
CA LEU A 172 -1.83 -18.82 22.74
C LEU A 172 -2.05 -17.67 21.75
N ASP A 173 -1.11 -16.74 21.70
CA ASP A 173 -1.17 -15.61 20.78
C ASP A 173 -1.07 -16.08 19.32
N ALA A 174 -0.16 -17.00 18.99
CA ALA A 174 -0.04 -17.58 17.66
C ALA A 174 -1.32 -18.32 17.23
N ARG A 175 -1.91 -19.14 18.11
CA ARG A 175 -3.17 -19.84 17.83
C ARG A 175 -4.36 -18.88 17.68
N ALA A 176 -4.42 -17.81 18.47
CA ALA A 176 -5.46 -16.80 18.35
C ALA A 176 -5.34 -16.04 17.01
N GLU A 177 -4.13 -15.78 16.55
CA GLU A 177 -3.86 -15.17 15.26
C GLU A 177 -4.26 -16.09 14.11
N GLU A 178 -3.96 -17.40 14.17
CA GLU A 178 -4.40 -18.39 13.19
C GLU A 178 -5.94 -18.52 13.13
N GLN A 179 -6.64 -18.39 14.26
CA GLN A 179 -8.11 -18.36 14.28
C GLN A 179 -8.68 -17.07 13.67
N LEU A 180 -8.00 -15.96 13.84
CA LEU A 180 -8.45 -14.66 13.33
C LEU A 180 -8.21 -14.52 11.84
N PHE A 181 -7.05 -14.96 11.35
CA PHE A 181 -6.63 -14.84 9.96
C PHE A 181 -6.49 -16.22 9.30
N LYS A 182 -7.29 -16.43 8.27
CA LYS A 182 -7.27 -17.68 7.50
C LYS A 182 -6.12 -17.77 6.51
N ILE A 183 -5.57 -16.63 6.13
CA ILE A 183 -4.51 -16.51 5.12
C ILE A 183 -3.36 -15.73 5.76
N THR A 184 -2.32 -16.47 6.16
CA THR A 184 -1.13 -15.90 6.81
C THR A 184 0.05 -15.75 5.85
N ASP A 185 0.06 -16.51 4.75
CA ASP A 185 1.04 -16.38 3.67
C ASP A 185 0.35 -15.91 2.39
N VAL A 186 1.04 -15.06 1.65
CA VAL A 186 0.56 -14.54 0.35
C VAL A 186 0.38 -15.66 -0.69
N ASP A 187 1.13 -16.76 -0.58
CA ASP A 187 1.03 -17.91 -1.46
C ASP A 187 -0.28 -18.69 -1.27
N ASP A 188 -0.98 -18.50 -0.14
CA ASP A 188 -2.28 -19.14 0.14
C ASP A 188 -3.48 -18.36 -0.40
N ILE A 189 -3.26 -17.17 -0.93
CA ILE A 189 -4.33 -16.35 -1.53
C ILE A 189 -4.95 -17.11 -2.71
N ASP A 190 -6.26 -17.30 -2.66
CA ASP A 190 -7.04 -17.89 -3.74
C ASP A 190 -7.61 -16.82 -4.70
N TRP A 191 -8.17 -17.27 -5.83
CA TRP A 191 -8.71 -16.37 -6.85
C TRP A 191 -9.88 -15.52 -6.35
N LYS A 192 -10.69 -16.04 -5.42
CA LYS A 192 -11.83 -15.29 -4.84
C LYS A 192 -11.34 -14.15 -3.95
N THR A 193 -10.33 -14.43 -3.14
CA THR A 193 -9.69 -13.43 -2.29
C THR A 193 -8.97 -12.39 -3.14
N ALA A 194 -8.21 -12.81 -4.14
CA ALA A 194 -7.52 -11.91 -5.07
C ALA A 194 -8.50 -10.98 -5.79
N LEU A 195 -9.62 -11.52 -6.30
CA LEU A 195 -10.66 -10.73 -6.96
C LEU A 195 -11.30 -9.72 -5.99
N LYS A 196 -11.60 -10.11 -4.75
CA LYS A 196 -12.16 -9.22 -3.74
C LYS A 196 -11.18 -8.09 -3.41
N ILE A 197 -9.90 -8.39 -3.21
CA ILE A 197 -8.86 -7.37 -3.00
C ILE A 197 -8.80 -6.42 -4.21
N GLY A 198 -8.89 -6.96 -5.43
CA GLY A 198 -8.98 -6.19 -6.66
C GLY A 198 -10.18 -5.25 -6.73
N LEU A 199 -11.35 -5.67 -6.22
CA LEU A 199 -12.52 -4.79 -6.10
C LEU A 199 -12.28 -3.65 -5.11
N PHE A 200 -11.59 -3.90 -3.99
CA PHE A 200 -11.15 -2.82 -3.11
C PHE A 200 -10.14 -1.88 -3.79
N GLN A 201 -9.28 -2.41 -4.67
CA GLN A 201 -8.36 -1.58 -5.45
C GLN A 201 -9.07 -0.57 -6.35
N VAL A 202 -10.28 -0.88 -6.86
CA VAL A 202 -11.08 0.07 -7.66
C VAL A 202 -11.34 1.37 -6.89
N LEU A 203 -11.53 1.30 -5.57
CA LEU A 203 -11.76 2.49 -4.74
C LEU A 203 -10.58 3.47 -4.77
N ALA A 204 -9.39 2.99 -5.12
CA ALA A 204 -8.19 3.82 -5.24
C ALA A 204 -8.19 4.74 -6.48
N ILE A 205 -9.16 4.61 -7.38
CA ILE A 205 -9.40 5.57 -8.45
C ILE A 205 -9.75 6.94 -7.87
N ILE A 206 -10.44 6.96 -6.70
CA ILE A 206 -10.78 8.20 -6.01
C ILE A 206 -9.52 8.77 -5.34
N PRO A 207 -9.10 10.00 -5.70
CA PRO A 207 -7.91 10.63 -5.14
C PRO A 207 -7.96 10.73 -3.61
N GLY A 208 -6.82 10.46 -2.95
CA GLY A 208 -6.75 10.45 -1.48
C GLY A 208 -7.04 9.09 -0.83
N THR A 209 -7.70 8.16 -1.52
CA THR A 209 -8.01 6.82 -0.99
C THR A 209 -6.75 6.04 -0.60
N SER A 210 -5.68 6.11 -1.37
CA SER A 210 -4.49 5.24 -1.33
C SER A 210 -4.76 3.84 -1.87
N ARG A 211 -4.03 3.46 -2.91
CA ARG A 211 -4.09 2.11 -3.47
C ARG A 211 -3.68 1.06 -2.43
N SER A 212 -2.52 1.27 -1.78
CA SER A 212 -2.03 0.37 -0.73
C SER A 212 -3.00 0.31 0.45
N GLY A 213 -3.60 1.44 0.85
CA GLY A 213 -4.61 1.47 1.90
C GLY A 213 -5.85 0.64 1.58
N ALA A 214 -6.42 0.83 0.39
CA ALA A 214 -7.62 0.11 -0.03
C ALA A 214 -7.37 -1.41 -0.14
N THR A 215 -6.27 -1.83 -0.76
CA THR A 215 -5.96 -3.25 -0.95
C THR A 215 -5.58 -3.95 0.36
N ILE A 216 -4.88 -3.28 1.29
CA ILE A 216 -4.62 -3.82 2.64
C ILE A 216 -5.92 -4.03 3.40
N ILE A 217 -6.82 -3.03 3.42
CA ILE A 217 -8.14 -3.15 4.05
C ILE A 217 -8.91 -4.31 3.41
N GLY A 218 -8.95 -4.40 2.08
CA GLY A 218 -9.57 -5.50 1.36
C GLY A 218 -9.01 -6.87 1.74
N GLY A 219 -7.69 -6.99 1.84
CA GLY A 219 -7.00 -8.19 2.29
C GLY A 219 -7.40 -8.59 3.71
N MET A 220 -7.34 -7.66 4.65
CA MET A 220 -7.70 -7.91 6.04
C MET A 220 -9.19 -8.28 6.21
N LEU A 221 -10.09 -7.64 5.46
CA LEU A 221 -11.53 -7.96 5.48
C LEU A 221 -11.83 -9.33 4.87
N THR A 222 -10.98 -9.83 3.98
CA THR A 222 -11.11 -11.15 3.36
C THR A 222 -10.42 -12.27 4.15
N GLY A 223 -9.79 -11.94 5.26
CA GLY A 223 -9.19 -12.90 6.18
C GLY A 223 -7.68 -13.05 6.04
N CYS A 224 -7.00 -12.17 5.30
CA CYS A 224 -5.55 -12.12 5.27
C CYS A 224 -4.99 -11.50 6.56
N SER A 225 -3.85 -12.00 7.02
CA SER A 225 -3.03 -11.34 8.01
C SER A 225 -2.52 -9.98 7.48
N ARG A 226 -2.07 -9.10 8.38
CA ARG A 226 -1.49 -7.80 7.97
C ARG A 226 -0.33 -7.97 7.01
N THR A 227 0.55 -8.95 7.27
CA THR A 227 1.71 -9.23 6.43
C THR A 227 1.32 -9.76 5.05
N ALA A 228 0.42 -10.75 4.97
CA ALA A 228 -0.05 -11.29 3.70
C ALA A 228 -0.79 -10.23 2.85
N ALA A 229 -1.62 -9.39 3.50
CA ALA A 229 -2.31 -8.29 2.83
C ALA A 229 -1.32 -7.24 2.27
N ALA A 230 -0.29 -6.85 3.04
CA ALA A 230 0.72 -5.91 2.60
C ALA A 230 1.58 -6.47 1.47
N GLU A 231 2.08 -7.71 1.58
CA GLU A 231 2.85 -8.35 0.50
C GLU A 231 2.04 -8.45 -0.80
N PHE A 232 0.80 -8.92 -0.74
CA PHE A 232 -0.05 -8.99 -1.93
C PHE A 232 -0.30 -7.63 -2.55
N THR A 233 -0.49 -6.60 -1.72
CA THR A 233 -0.61 -5.19 -2.14
C THR A 233 0.62 -4.73 -2.92
N PHE A 234 1.84 -5.08 -2.47
CA PHE A 234 3.08 -4.76 -3.19
C PHE A 234 3.12 -5.44 -4.55
N PHE A 235 2.71 -6.71 -4.63
CA PHE A 235 2.73 -7.45 -5.89
C PHE A 235 1.67 -6.97 -6.88
N LEU A 236 0.48 -6.58 -6.40
CA LEU A 236 -0.55 -5.94 -7.22
C LEU A 236 -0.08 -4.61 -7.84
N ALA A 237 0.80 -3.89 -7.14
CA ALA A 237 1.35 -2.64 -7.64
C ALA A 237 2.15 -2.81 -8.94
N ILE A 238 2.86 -3.95 -9.09
CA ILE A 238 3.79 -4.16 -10.21
C ILE A 238 3.09 -4.02 -11.56
N PRO A 239 2.08 -4.84 -11.92
CA PRO A 239 1.44 -4.71 -13.23
C PRO A 239 0.64 -3.42 -13.39
N VAL A 240 0.00 -2.92 -12.33
CA VAL A 240 -0.82 -1.71 -12.39
C VAL A 240 0.05 -0.49 -12.69
N MET A 241 1.13 -0.28 -11.94
CA MET A 241 1.98 0.90 -12.10
C MET A 241 2.85 0.82 -13.36
N LEU A 242 3.38 -0.37 -13.69
CA LEU A 242 4.11 -0.56 -14.95
C LEU A 242 3.20 -0.35 -16.16
N GLY A 243 1.96 -0.86 -16.12
CA GLY A 243 0.99 -0.67 -17.19
C GLY A 243 0.62 0.80 -17.39
N TRP A 244 0.27 1.49 -16.29
CA TRP A 244 -0.05 2.92 -16.34
C TRP A 244 1.15 3.77 -16.76
N GLY A 245 2.34 3.45 -16.23
CA GLY A 245 3.59 4.09 -16.60
C GLY A 245 3.91 3.94 -18.08
N ALA A 246 3.73 2.74 -18.64
CA ALA A 246 3.96 2.49 -20.07
C ALA A 246 2.99 3.31 -20.94
N VAL A 247 1.72 3.42 -20.57
CA VAL A 247 0.72 4.23 -21.30
C VAL A 247 1.11 5.71 -21.29
N LYS A 248 1.50 6.26 -20.14
CA LYS A 248 1.91 7.68 -20.03
C LYS A 248 3.22 7.95 -20.78
N ALA A 249 4.21 7.06 -20.65
CA ALA A 249 5.47 7.16 -21.39
C ALA A 249 5.24 7.10 -22.92
N ALA A 250 4.38 6.19 -23.38
CA ALA A 250 4.04 6.11 -24.78
C ALA A 250 3.35 7.41 -25.29
N LYS A 251 2.40 7.96 -24.54
CA LYS A 251 1.75 9.24 -24.88
C LYS A 251 2.77 10.38 -24.96
N PHE A 252 3.72 10.45 -24.02
CA PHE A 252 4.77 11.47 -24.03
C PHE A 252 5.67 11.36 -25.26
N VAL A 253 6.12 10.15 -25.60
CA VAL A 253 6.96 9.90 -26.79
C VAL A 253 6.21 10.23 -28.08
N LEU A 254 4.95 9.84 -28.18
CA LEU A 254 4.09 10.12 -29.35
C LEU A 254 3.80 11.62 -29.52
N ALA A 255 3.81 12.40 -28.43
CA ALA A 255 3.68 13.84 -28.49
C ALA A 255 4.92 14.55 -29.06
N GLY A 256 6.01 13.82 -29.31
CA GLY A 256 7.24 14.36 -29.91
C GLY A 256 7.99 15.37 -29.04
N VAL A 257 7.72 15.38 -27.73
CA VAL A 257 8.33 16.32 -26.79
C VAL A 257 9.75 15.83 -26.46
N ALA A 258 10.74 16.68 -26.73
CA ALA A 258 12.13 16.42 -26.36
C ALA A 258 12.38 16.90 -24.92
N MET A 259 12.95 16.05 -24.08
CA MET A 259 13.36 16.42 -22.73
C MET A 259 14.61 17.28 -22.74
N THR A 260 14.62 18.34 -21.94
CA THR A 260 15.79 19.15 -21.67
C THR A 260 16.77 18.40 -20.77
N THR A 261 18.04 18.80 -20.76
CA THR A 261 19.04 18.23 -19.83
C THR A 261 18.63 18.36 -18.36
N THR A 262 17.95 19.47 -18.02
CA THR A 262 17.41 19.68 -16.66
C THR A 262 16.31 18.67 -16.34
N GLU A 263 15.38 18.44 -17.25
CA GLU A 263 14.29 17.46 -17.05
C GLU A 263 14.83 16.03 -16.93
N ILE A 264 15.84 15.67 -17.71
CA ILE A 264 16.50 14.35 -17.56
C ILE A 264 17.13 14.22 -16.17
N ALA A 265 17.85 15.24 -15.69
CA ALA A 265 18.45 15.22 -14.36
C ALA A 265 17.39 15.13 -13.24
N VAL A 266 16.29 15.87 -13.36
CA VAL A 266 15.12 15.84 -12.48
C VAL A 266 14.52 14.44 -12.45
N LEU A 267 14.27 13.83 -13.62
CA LEU A 267 13.68 12.51 -13.73
C LEU A 267 14.55 11.43 -13.07
N VAL A 268 15.85 11.42 -13.39
CA VAL A 268 16.80 10.45 -12.81
C VAL A 268 16.87 10.61 -11.28
N THR A 269 16.94 11.85 -10.80
CA THR A 269 17.01 12.12 -9.35
C THR A 269 15.74 11.64 -8.64
N GLY A 270 14.55 11.95 -9.18
CA GLY A 270 13.28 11.51 -8.61
C GLY A 270 13.14 9.99 -8.58
N VAL A 271 13.50 9.31 -9.68
CA VAL A 271 13.45 7.83 -9.77
C VAL A 271 14.40 7.17 -8.76
N VAL A 272 15.64 7.65 -8.67
CA VAL A 272 16.64 7.08 -7.77
C VAL A 272 16.25 7.31 -6.31
N SER A 273 15.80 8.51 -5.95
CA SER A 273 15.35 8.81 -4.59
C SER A 273 14.10 8.01 -4.21
N ALA A 274 13.11 7.89 -5.10
CA ALA A 274 11.92 7.06 -4.90
C ALA A 274 12.30 5.58 -4.69
N PHE A 275 13.21 5.05 -5.49
CA PHE A 275 13.71 3.68 -5.36
C PHE A 275 14.37 3.44 -3.99
N VAL A 276 15.32 4.30 -3.60
CA VAL A 276 16.05 4.13 -2.33
C VAL A 276 15.09 4.24 -1.13
N MET A 277 14.23 5.24 -1.14
CA MET A 277 13.27 5.44 -0.05
C MET A 277 12.22 4.34 0.01
N SER A 278 11.82 3.77 -1.13
CA SER A 278 10.92 2.62 -1.18
C SER A 278 11.50 1.38 -0.52
N ILE A 279 12.79 1.09 -0.70
CA ILE A 279 13.45 -0.03 0.00
C ILE A 279 13.37 0.18 1.51
N ILE A 280 13.64 1.40 1.99
CA ILE A 280 13.60 1.74 3.41
C ILE A 280 12.17 1.60 3.94
N SER A 281 11.19 2.15 3.23
CA SER A 281 9.78 2.18 3.62
C SER A 281 9.15 0.78 3.65
N ILE A 282 9.45 -0.07 2.67
CA ILE A 282 8.97 -1.45 2.64
C ILE A 282 9.55 -2.25 3.81
N LYS A 283 10.86 -2.14 4.06
CA LYS A 283 11.51 -2.80 5.21
C LYS A 283 10.91 -2.32 6.53
N PHE A 284 10.73 -1.00 6.66
CA PHE A 284 10.09 -0.40 7.84
C PHE A 284 8.68 -0.95 8.03
N LEU A 285 7.81 -0.87 7.00
CA LEU A 285 6.44 -1.32 7.11
C LEU A 285 6.35 -2.81 7.48
N MET A 286 7.09 -3.67 6.78
CA MET A 286 7.07 -5.11 7.07
C MET A 286 7.60 -5.44 8.46
N GLY A 287 8.60 -4.70 8.96
CA GLY A 287 9.07 -4.82 10.34
C GLY A 287 8.06 -4.31 11.36
N TYR A 288 7.39 -3.20 11.05
CA TYR A 288 6.41 -2.55 11.91
C TYR A 288 5.15 -3.40 12.13
N ILE A 289 4.53 -3.88 11.03
CA ILE A 289 3.25 -4.62 11.09
C ILE A 289 3.36 -6.02 11.69
N LYS A 290 4.57 -6.55 11.89
CA LYS A 290 4.82 -7.78 12.67
C LYS A 290 4.59 -7.59 14.17
N LYS A 291 4.71 -6.36 14.67
CA LYS A 291 4.64 -6.04 16.10
C LYS A 291 3.51 -5.06 16.43
N ASN A 292 3.03 -4.34 15.43
CA ASN A 292 2.05 -3.27 15.57
C ASN A 292 0.91 -3.45 14.57
N ASP A 293 -0.14 -2.66 14.74
CA ASP A 293 -1.28 -2.57 13.84
C ASP A 293 -1.23 -1.30 12.97
N PHE A 294 -2.24 -1.13 12.11
CA PHE A 294 -2.34 0.03 11.23
C PHE A 294 -2.97 1.27 11.88
N THR A 295 -3.25 1.25 13.17
CA THR A 295 -3.90 2.39 13.89
C THR A 295 -3.10 3.68 13.77
N ALA A 296 -1.76 3.61 13.90
CA ALA A 296 -0.90 4.78 13.77
C ALA A 296 -1.00 5.45 12.39
N PHE A 297 -1.08 4.65 11.32
CA PHE A 297 -1.28 5.17 9.96
C PHE A 297 -2.68 5.77 9.78
N GLY A 298 -3.70 5.18 10.43
CA GLY A 298 -5.06 5.73 10.47
C GLY A 298 -5.10 7.10 11.14
N ILE A 299 -4.46 7.26 12.28
CA ILE A 299 -4.36 8.54 13.01
C ILE A 299 -3.60 9.57 12.16
N TYR A 300 -2.46 9.19 11.58
CA TYR A 300 -1.67 10.05 10.70
C TYR A 300 -2.52 10.59 9.54
N ARG A 301 -3.28 9.72 8.85
CA ARG A 301 -4.18 10.12 7.75
C ARG A 301 -5.22 11.13 8.18
N ILE A 302 -5.83 10.95 9.37
CA ILE A 302 -6.83 11.90 9.89
C ILE A 302 -6.16 13.25 10.15
N ILE A 303 -4.99 13.28 10.79
CA ILE A 303 -4.26 14.51 11.07
C ILE A 303 -3.92 15.24 9.77
N VAL A 304 -3.34 14.55 8.79
CA VAL A 304 -3.00 15.14 7.49
C VAL A 304 -4.25 15.65 6.78
N GLY A 305 -5.33 14.84 6.73
CA GLY A 305 -6.59 15.26 6.11
C GLY A 305 -7.21 16.51 6.74
N VAL A 306 -7.17 16.61 8.08
CA VAL A 306 -7.65 17.81 8.81
C VAL A 306 -6.75 19.01 8.50
N LEU A 307 -5.42 18.84 8.48
CA LEU A 307 -4.48 19.91 8.14
C LEU A 307 -4.70 20.43 6.70
N VAL A 308 -4.94 19.51 5.75
CA VAL A 308 -5.26 19.86 4.36
C VAL A 308 -6.53 20.69 4.31
N LEU A 309 -7.61 20.25 4.96
CA LEU A 309 -8.87 21.02 4.99
C LEU A 309 -8.70 22.39 5.63
N ALA A 310 -7.96 22.47 6.75
CA ALA A 310 -7.70 23.73 7.42
C ALA A 310 -6.89 24.68 6.52
N TYR A 311 -5.83 24.19 5.88
CA TYR A 311 -5.00 25.01 4.98
C TYR A 311 -5.85 25.62 3.85
N PHE A 312 -6.65 24.80 3.16
CA PHE A 312 -7.47 25.31 2.06
C PHE A 312 -8.68 26.13 2.50
N ALA A 313 -9.20 25.94 3.71
CA ALA A 313 -10.19 26.84 4.28
C ALA A 313 -9.60 28.24 4.53
N PHE A 314 -8.37 28.33 5.06
CA PHE A 314 -7.68 29.62 5.25
C PHE A 314 -7.29 30.28 3.92
N GLU A 315 -6.89 29.51 2.90
CA GLU A 315 -6.66 30.01 1.54
C GLU A 315 -7.91 30.64 0.95
N THR A 316 -9.06 29.96 1.03
CA THR A 316 -10.34 30.48 0.51
C THR A 316 -10.86 31.70 1.28
N MET A 317 -10.48 31.87 2.53
CA MET A 317 -10.78 33.05 3.36
C MET A 317 -9.83 34.24 3.10
N GLY A 318 -8.84 34.08 2.21
CA GLY A 318 -7.84 35.11 1.94
C GLY A 318 -6.88 35.37 3.10
N MET A 319 -6.74 34.40 4.02
CA MET A 319 -5.84 34.48 5.16
C MET A 319 -4.43 33.90 4.86
N LEU A 320 -4.28 33.26 3.72
CA LEU A 320 -3.01 32.73 3.20
C LEU A 320 -2.78 33.30 1.79
N PRO A 321 -1.49 33.55 1.41
CA PRO A 321 -1.15 34.08 0.10
C PRO A 321 -1.44 33.10 -1.03
#